data_c68dba6071ca26c3cf7f53bea5564cd3
#
_entry.id   c68dba6071ca26c3cf7f53bea5564cd3
#
_cell.length_a   1.000
_cell.length_b   1.000
_cell.length_c   1.000
_cell.angle_alpha   90.00
_cell.angle_beta   90.00
_cell.angle_gamma   90.00
#
_symmetry.space_group_name_H-M   'P 1'
#
loop_
_entity.id
_entity.type
_entity.pdbx_description
1 polymer ?
#
loop_
_entity_poly.entity_id
_entity_poly.type
_entity_poly.pdbx_seq_one_letter_code
_entity_poly.pdbx_strand_id
1 'polypeptide(L)'
;MPGTRIFLVDNGSHEPAATLALRGLAQEVGKLIGQEVRPVSTMHSTKIDPALLGGVPAVIFEGAVQQAKADGIDEIVVLPLFIGPSRAITEYLPKVFADAQPGPMKLSIREPLFGPELTGMLIDNLKSTGWTKGTGTVYLCDHGSPIPEVTRCRDFFASAIRTELGLKEDELVACSMERREGPEYAFNEPLLEDALRQAKSEAVILMLFLLPGRHAGGDGDVATIAKEHAPAGVRWKLSPLLGTHPALPALLFRRHLTSPGLKLTKLALLAVVVSMGLLPVLVGVLVPQDLGLGERLMVWLGGVAVIFTALYLFLRAKVWRKA
;
A
#
# COMPACT_ATOMS: atom_id res chain seq x y z
N MET A 1 -19.72 17.08 17.75
CA MET A 1 -19.46 15.76 17.11
C MET A 1 -18.07 15.31 17.52
N PRO A 2 -17.84 14.04 17.77
CA PRO A 2 -16.51 13.55 18.07
C PRO A 2 -15.55 14.02 16.99
N GLY A 3 -14.43 14.62 17.39
CA GLY A 3 -13.47 15.19 16.45
C GLY A 3 -12.62 14.09 15.82
N THR A 4 -12.71 13.91 14.49
CA THR A 4 -11.81 13.02 13.75
C THR A 4 -10.73 13.86 13.07
N ARG A 5 -9.46 13.42 13.18
CA ARG A 5 -8.33 14.03 12.49
C ARG A 5 -7.70 13.02 11.53
N ILE A 6 -7.49 13.43 10.28
CA ILE A 6 -6.97 12.57 9.25
C ILE A 6 -5.51 12.95 8.97
N PHE A 7 -4.62 11.98 9.02
CA PHE A 7 -3.21 12.12 8.69
C PHE A 7 -2.87 11.33 7.43
N LEU A 8 -2.24 11.96 6.45
CA LEU A 8 -1.52 11.28 5.37
C LEU A 8 -0.07 11.09 5.86
N VAL A 9 0.33 9.85 6.07
CA VAL A 9 1.60 9.54 6.75
C VAL A 9 2.56 8.85 5.80
N ASP A 10 3.75 9.45 5.61
CA ASP A 10 4.90 8.87 4.90
C ASP A 10 6.02 8.43 5.86
N ASN A 11 7.08 7.85 5.31
CA ASN A 11 8.27 7.49 6.09
C ASN A 11 9.05 8.72 6.60
N GLY A 12 8.95 9.84 5.90
CA GLY A 12 9.75 11.03 6.12
C GLY A 12 11.10 11.02 5.37
N SER A 13 11.60 12.21 5.14
CA SER A 13 12.84 12.45 4.40
C SER A 13 13.55 13.67 4.96
N HIS A 14 14.85 13.80 4.68
CA HIS A 14 15.62 15.04 4.90
C HIS A 14 15.48 16.01 3.71
N GLU A 15 14.89 15.56 2.60
CA GLU A 15 14.74 16.34 1.39
C GLU A 15 13.46 17.19 1.40
N PRO A 16 13.55 18.52 1.24
CA PRO A 16 12.37 19.41 1.22
C PRO A 16 11.32 19.00 0.19
N ALA A 17 11.75 18.52 -0.97
CA ALA A 17 10.85 18.10 -2.06
C ALA A 17 9.87 17.01 -1.64
N ALA A 18 10.30 16.07 -0.77
CA ALA A 18 9.42 15.03 -0.23
C ALA A 18 8.28 15.62 0.62
N THR A 19 8.63 16.52 1.55
CA THR A 19 7.64 17.18 2.42
C THR A 19 6.67 18.04 1.62
N LEU A 20 7.16 18.79 0.62
CA LEU A 20 6.31 19.63 -0.23
C LEU A 20 5.36 18.76 -1.08
N ALA A 21 5.85 17.66 -1.64
CA ALA A 21 5.01 16.71 -2.38
C ALA A 21 3.95 16.06 -1.50
N LEU A 22 4.30 15.65 -0.26
CA LEU A 22 3.35 15.12 0.71
C LEU A 22 2.24 16.13 1.04
N ARG A 23 2.58 17.43 1.19
CA ARG A 23 1.62 18.51 1.42
C ARG A 23 0.65 18.67 0.26
N GLY A 24 1.17 18.70 -0.99
CA GLY A 24 0.33 18.78 -2.17
C GLY A 24 -0.65 17.61 -2.25
N LEU A 25 -0.15 16.40 -2.06
CA LEU A 25 -1.00 15.20 -2.08
C LEU A 25 -2.05 15.20 -0.95
N ALA A 26 -1.67 15.61 0.27
CA ALA A 26 -2.61 15.72 1.39
C ALA A 26 -3.74 16.74 1.09
N GLN A 27 -3.41 17.86 0.43
CA GLN A 27 -4.38 18.85 0.02
C GLN A 27 -5.36 18.31 -1.03
N GLU A 28 -4.88 17.56 -2.03
CA GLU A 28 -5.72 16.94 -3.06
C GLU A 28 -6.65 15.88 -2.45
N VAL A 29 -6.13 15.03 -1.59
CA VAL A 29 -6.93 14.01 -0.88
C VAL A 29 -7.96 14.68 0.04
N GLY A 30 -7.57 15.75 0.72
CA GLY A 30 -8.49 16.54 1.57
C GLY A 30 -9.68 17.12 0.79
N LYS A 31 -9.44 17.61 -0.44
CA LYS A 31 -10.53 18.07 -1.34
C LYS A 31 -11.51 16.94 -1.68
N LEU A 32 -11.00 15.72 -1.92
CA LEU A 32 -11.85 14.56 -2.23
C LEU A 32 -12.65 14.08 -1.01
N ILE A 33 -12.06 14.15 0.18
CA ILE A 33 -12.71 13.74 1.44
C ILE A 33 -13.71 14.81 1.91
N GLY A 34 -13.51 16.08 1.54
CA GLY A 34 -14.26 17.22 2.07
C GLY A 34 -13.84 17.62 3.50
N GLN A 35 -12.65 17.22 3.95
CA GLN A 35 -12.09 17.49 5.27
C GLN A 35 -10.57 17.69 5.16
N GLU A 36 -9.98 18.45 6.10
CA GLU A 36 -8.53 18.61 6.18
C GLU A 36 -7.83 17.28 6.35
N VAL A 37 -6.85 17.01 5.49
CA VAL A 37 -5.89 15.90 5.63
C VAL A 37 -4.53 16.53 5.94
N ARG A 38 -3.96 16.19 7.10
CA ARG A 38 -2.68 16.74 7.54
C ARG A 38 -1.52 15.88 7.05
N PRO A 39 -0.52 16.46 6.39
CA PRO A 39 0.71 15.77 6.02
C PRO A 39 1.57 15.55 7.26
N VAL A 40 1.94 14.31 7.52
CA VAL A 40 2.72 13.90 8.70
C VAL A 40 3.75 12.86 8.27
N SER A 41 4.99 12.98 8.75
CA SER A 41 6.01 11.97 8.52
C SER A 41 6.21 11.09 9.76
N THR A 42 6.69 9.84 9.58
CA THR A 42 7.04 9.02 10.74
C THR A 42 8.23 9.61 11.49
N MET A 43 9.27 10.06 10.76
CA MET A 43 10.49 10.60 11.34
C MET A 43 11.23 11.50 10.34
N HIS A 44 12.39 12.04 10.74
CA HIS A 44 13.38 12.80 9.95
C HIS A 44 12.96 14.19 9.49
N SER A 45 11.76 14.41 8.99
CA SER A 45 11.34 15.63 8.29
C SER A 45 11.45 16.91 9.14
N THR A 46 11.39 16.82 10.46
CA THR A 46 11.59 17.97 11.37
C THR A 46 13.00 18.56 11.34
N LYS A 47 13.98 17.86 10.74
CA LYS A 47 15.34 18.36 10.54
C LYS A 47 15.48 19.28 9.32
N ILE A 48 14.44 19.38 8.49
CA ILE A 48 14.43 20.29 7.34
C ILE A 48 14.22 21.71 7.84
N ASP A 49 15.03 22.65 7.36
CA ASP A 49 14.84 24.06 7.65
C ASP A 49 13.46 24.53 7.16
N PRO A 50 12.59 25.08 8.03
CA PRO A 50 11.29 25.60 7.65
C PRO A 50 11.32 26.62 6.53
N ALA A 51 12.42 27.38 6.37
CA ALA A 51 12.59 28.32 5.27
C ALA A 51 12.51 27.63 3.89
N LEU A 52 13.00 26.39 3.79
CA LEU A 52 12.91 25.57 2.57
C LEU A 52 11.51 24.97 2.34
N LEU A 53 10.63 25.10 3.32
CA LEU A 53 9.26 24.59 3.33
C LEU A 53 8.20 25.69 3.28
N GLY A 54 8.59 26.91 2.86
CA GLY A 54 7.70 28.07 2.81
C GLY A 54 7.38 28.64 4.20
N GLY A 55 8.28 28.50 5.17
CA GLY A 55 8.12 29.00 6.54
C GLY A 55 7.30 28.11 7.46
N VAL A 56 6.72 27.03 6.97
CA VAL A 56 5.91 26.07 7.78
C VAL A 56 6.75 24.84 8.09
N PRO A 57 7.05 24.53 9.37
CA PRO A 57 7.84 23.36 9.72
C PRO A 57 7.12 22.05 9.34
N ALA A 58 7.89 21.00 9.06
CA ALA A 58 7.37 19.65 8.90
C ALA A 58 6.94 19.08 10.26
N VAL A 59 5.95 18.18 10.22
CA VAL A 59 5.39 17.54 11.41
C VAL A 59 5.66 16.04 11.37
N ILE A 60 6.13 15.49 12.49
CA ILE A 60 6.28 14.03 12.66
C ILE A 60 5.12 13.48 13.50
N PHE A 61 4.87 12.18 13.39
CA PHE A 61 3.69 11.53 13.96
C PHE A 61 3.59 11.70 15.48
N GLU A 62 4.70 11.65 16.20
CA GLU A 62 4.70 11.87 17.64
C GLU A 62 4.12 13.24 18.02
N GLY A 63 4.63 14.32 17.41
CA GLY A 63 4.12 15.67 17.65
C GLY A 63 2.67 15.85 17.21
N ALA A 64 2.30 15.21 16.09
CA ALA A 64 0.91 15.25 15.60
C ALA A 64 -0.08 14.56 16.54
N VAL A 65 0.32 13.45 17.18
CA VAL A 65 -0.51 12.76 18.19
C VAL A 65 -0.66 13.60 19.46
N GLN A 66 0.44 14.21 19.94
CA GLN A 66 0.39 15.09 21.11
C GLN A 66 -0.52 16.29 20.87
N GLN A 67 -0.44 16.90 19.68
CA GLN A 67 -1.32 18.01 19.32
C GLN A 67 -2.79 17.55 19.21
N ALA A 68 -3.05 16.38 18.64
CA ALA A 68 -4.40 15.83 18.55
C ALA A 68 -5.01 15.58 19.95
N LYS A 69 -4.19 15.09 20.88
CA LYS A 69 -4.59 14.89 22.29
C LYS A 69 -4.91 16.24 22.98
N ALA A 70 -4.06 17.25 22.80
CA ALA A 70 -4.27 18.58 23.37
C ALA A 70 -5.54 19.26 22.81
N ASP A 71 -5.86 19.00 21.55
CA ASP A 71 -7.04 19.53 20.86
C ASP A 71 -8.33 18.73 21.17
N GLY A 72 -8.28 17.70 22.02
CA GLY A 72 -9.42 16.88 22.39
C GLY A 72 -10.01 16.07 21.25
N ILE A 73 -9.17 15.57 20.32
CA ILE A 73 -9.60 14.72 19.21
C ILE A 73 -9.98 13.32 19.72
N ASP A 74 -11.08 12.77 19.22
CA ASP A 74 -11.56 11.44 19.61
C ASP A 74 -10.97 10.31 18.77
N GLU A 75 -10.62 10.59 17.51
CA GLU A 75 -10.07 9.59 16.59
C GLU A 75 -9.02 10.19 15.65
N ILE A 76 -7.88 9.52 15.53
CA ILE A 76 -6.90 9.72 14.48
C ILE A 76 -7.09 8.64 13.42
N VAL A 77 -7.35 9.07 12.18
CA VAL A 77 -7.35 8.20 10.99
C VAL A 77 -6.05 8.41 10.24
N VAL A 78 -5.27 7.35 10.07
CA VAL A 78 -4.03 7.34 9.29
C VAL A 78 -4.28 6.77 7.91
N LEU A 79 -3.94 7.53 6.88
CA LEU A 79 -3.81 7.09 5.50
C LEU A 79 -2.33 6.83 5.24
N PRO A 80 -1.87 5.56 5.22
CA PRO A 80 -0.46 5.28 5.04
C PRO A 80 -0.05 5.52 3.57
N LEU A 81 0.90 6.42 3.34
CA LEU A 81 1.56 6.57 2.06
C LEU A 81 2.73 5.59 1.99
N PHE A 82 2.40 4.31 1.94
CA PHE A 82 3.31 3.17 1.91
C PHE A 82 2.80 2.12 0.92
N ILE A 83 3.71 1.46 0.24
CA ILE A 83 3.37 0.44 -0.75
C ILE A 83 2.85 -0.83 -0.07
N GLY A 84 3.51 -1.29 0.98
CA GLY A 84 3.18 -2.52 1.69
C GLY A 84 3.22 -2.38 3.21
N PRO A 85 3.05 -3.49 3.95
CA PRO A 85 2.94 -3.52 5.40
C PRO A 85 4.31 -3.39 6.08
N SER A 86 4.94 -2.21 5.98
CA SER A 86 6.21 -1.92 6.64
C SER A 86 6.07 -1.88 8.16
N ARG A 87 7.18 -2.04 8.89
CA ARG A 87 7.21 -1.89 10.36
C ARG A 87 6.81 -0.48 10.82
N ALA A 88 6.94 0.53 9.97
CA ALA A 88 6.43 1.86 10.28
C ALA A 88 4.93 1.80 10.59
N ILE A 89 4.15 1.07 9.78
CA ILE A 89 2.69 0.97 9.93
C ILE A 89 2.30 -0.04 11.02
N THR A 90 2.99 -1.19 11.07
CA THR A 90 2.57 -2.32 11.90
C THR A 90 3.06 -2.25 13.33
N GLU A 91 4.17 -1.55 13.57
CA GLU A 91 4.83 -1.49 14.88
C GLU A 91 5.03 -0.04 15.36
N TYR A 92 5.66 0.83 14.55
CA TYR A 92 6.08 2.15 14.99
C TYR A 92 4.91 3.09 15.29
N LEU A 93 3.97 3.27 14.34
CA LEU A 93 2.82 4.16 14.55
C LEU A 93 1.96 3.73 15.75
N PRO A 94 1.60 2.43 15.91
CA PRO A 94 0.88 1.97 17.09
C PRO A 94 1.64 2.21 18.39
N LYS A 95 2.97 1.98 18.40
CA LYS A 95 3.81 2.20 19.56
C LYS A 95 3.85 3.68 19.95
N VAL A 96 4.15 4.59 19.02
CA VAL A 96 4.19 6.05 19.27
C VAL A 96 2.85 6.55 19.79
N PHE A 97 1.75 6.04 19.23
CA PHE A 97 0.41 6.39 19.70
C PHE A 97 0.17 5.93 21.15
N ALA A 98 0.54 4.71 21.49
CA ALA A 98 0.41 4.17 22.85
C ALA A 98 1.30 4.93 23.85
N ASP A 99 2.56 5.23 23.48
CA ASP A 99 3.52 5.97 24.30
C ASP A 99 3.03 7.40 24.63
N ALA A 100 2.23 8.01 23.75
CA ALA A 100 1.59 9.30 23.98
C ALA A 100 0.47 9.28 25.04
N GLN A 101 0.13 8.12 25.58
CA GLN A 101 -0.96 7.94 26.56
C GLN A 101 -2.25 8.63 26.10
N PRO A 102 -2.85 8.19 24.98
CA PRO A 102 -3.93 8.90 24.29
C PRO A 102 -5.26 8.95 25.04
N GLY A 103 -5.40 8.24 26.16
CA GLY A 103 -6.67 8.13 26.90
C GLY A 103 -7.74 7.43 26.04
N PRO A 104 -8.95 8.02 25.90
CA PRO A 104 -10.03 7.44 25.11
C PRO A 104 -9.87 7.61 23.59
N MET A 105 -8.90 8.42 23.13
CA MET A 105 -8.65 8.67 21.70
C MET A 105 -8.32 7.37 20.98
N LYS A 106 -8.86 7.19 19.78
CA LYS A 106 -8.68 5.99 18.94
C LYS A 106 -7.68 6.23 17.83
N LEU A 107 -6.96 5.17 17.44
CA LEU A 107 -6.10 5.16 16.25
C LEU A 107 -6.68 4.18 15.23
N SER A 108 -6.91 4.64 14.02
CA SER A 108 -7.42 3.85 12.90
C SER A 108 -6.47 3.96 11.71
N ILE A 109 -5.61 2.96 11.54
CA ILE A 109 -4.67 2.91 10.41
C ILE A 109 -5.33 2.18 9.25
N ARG A 110 -5.44 2.86 8.09
CA ARG A 110 -5.99 2.30 6.86
C ARG A 110 -4.98 1.37 6.18
N GLU A 111 -5.47 0.57 5.22
CA GLU A 111 -4.61 -0.32 4.43
C GLU A 111 -3.60 0.50 3.60
N PRO A 112 -2.37 -0.01 3.41
CA PRO A 112 -1.40 0.59 2.50
C PRO A 112 -1.89 0.54 1.04
N LEU A 113 -1.07 1.09 0.14
CA LEU A 113 -1.46 1.27 -1.27
C LEU A 113 -1.46 -0.03 -2.09
N PHE A 114 -0.88 -1.11 -1.57
CA PHE A 114 -0.82 -2.40 -2.27
C PHE A 114 -2.16 -2.83 -2.88
N GLY A 115 -2.13 -3.19 -4.16
CA GLY A 115 -3.32 -3.65 -4.87
C GLY A 115 -3.25 -3.44 -6.38
N PRO A 116 -4.23 -3.96 -7.14
CA PRO A 116 -4.25 -3.90 -8.60
C PRO A 116 -4.28 -2.46 -9.14
N GLU A 117 -4.84 -1.51 -8.41
CA GLU A 117 -4.86 -0.10 -8.83
C GLU A 117 -3.43 0.45 -8.96
N LEU A 118 -2.52 0.06 -8.04
CA LEU A 118 -1.13 0.50 -8.11
C LEU A 118 -0.39 -0.17 -9.28
N THR A 119 -0.75 -1.39 -9.65
CA THR A 119 -0.26 -2.04 -10.88
C THR A 119 -0.59 -1.21 -12.12
N GLY A 120 -1.84 -0.76 -12.25
CA GLY A 120 -2.26 0.12 -13.36
C GLY A 120 -1.46 1.41 -13.41
N MET A 121 -1.23 2.08 -12.27
CA MET A 121 -0.41 3.29 -12.20
C MET A 121 1.04 3.04 -12.64
N LEU A 122 1.63 1.91 -12.26
CA LEU A 122 2.98 1.52 -12.69
C LEU A 122 3.04 1.31 -14.21
N ILE A 123 2.03 0.66 -14.79
CA ILE A 123 1.94 0.46 -16.23
C ILE A 123 1.78 1.80 -16.96
N ASP A 124 0.97 2.72 -16.46
CA ASP A 124 0.80 4.04 -17.03
C ASP A 124 2.11 4.85 -16.94
N ASN A 125 2.81 4.80 -15.81
CA ASN A 125 4.13 5.42 -15.65
C ASN A 125 5.17 4.80 -16.61
N LEU A 126 5.16 3.48 -16.83
CA LEU A 126 6.02 2.82 -17.80
C LEU A 126 5.73 3.32 -19.22
N LYS A 127 4.47 3.33 -19.63
CA LYS A 127 4.05 3.81 -20.96
C LYS A 127 4.39 5.27 -21.17
N SER A 128 4.29 6.12 -20.15
CA SER A 128 4.62 7.55 -20.22
C SER A 128 6.10 7.82 -20.55
N THR A 129 6.98 6.84 -20.31
CA THR A 129 8.39 6.93 -20.72
C THR A 129 8.60 6.76 -22.24
N GLY A 130 7.55 6.45 -23.00
CA GLY A 130 7.63 6.05 -24.41
C GLY A 130 8.12 4.60 -24.60
N TRP A 131 8.20 3.80 -23.53
CA TRP A 131 8.53 2.39 -23.66
C TRP A 131 7.43 1.64 -24.41
N THR A 132 7.85 0.74 -25.27
CA THR A 132 6.98 -0.23 -25.95
C THR A 132 7.59 -1.61 -25.85
N LYS A 133 6.76 -2.68 -25.92
CA LYS A 133 7.26 -4.04 -25.84
C LYS A 133 8.32 -4.31 -26.90
N GLY A 134 9.44 -4.88 -26.48
CA GLY A 134 10.58 -5.18 -27.35
C GLY A 134 11.62 -4.07 -27.48
N THR A 135 11.41 -2.88 -26.90
CA THR A 135 12.38 -1.75 -26.98
C THR A 135 13.44 -1.74 -25.88
N GLY A 136 13.52 -2.79 -25.08
CA GLY A 136 14.51 -2.90 -24.00
C GLY A 136 13.95 -3.57 -22.76
N THR A 137 14.77 -3.68 -21.73
CA THR A 137 14.40 -4.31 -20.46
C THR A 137 13.84 -3.30 -19.49
N VAL A 138 12.78 -3.68 -18.79
CA VAL A 138 12.18 -2.91 -17.69
C VAL A 138 12.73 -3.44 -16.36
N TYR A 139 13.24 -2.56 -15.52
CA TYR A 139 13.71 -2.87 -14.18
C TYR A 139 12.74 -2.26 -13.16
N LEU A 140 11.83 -3.08 -12.60
CA LEU A 140 10.96 -2.63 -11.50
C LEU A 140 11.78 -2.56 -10.22
N CYS A 141 12.12 -1.34 -9.82
CA CYS A 141 13.03 -1.07 -8.71
C CYS A 141 12.29 -0.50 -7.51
N ASP A 142 12.41 -1.17 -6.36
CA ASP A 142 12.06 -0.63 -5.04
C ASP A 142 13.32 -0.23 -4.25
N HIS A 143 13.11 0.34 -3.06
CA HIS A 143 14.20 0.69 -2.16
C HIS A 143 14.96 -0.54 -1.65
N GLY A 144 14.27 -1.68 -1.50
CA GLY A 144 14.69 -2.80 -0.68
C GLY A 144 14.17 -2.68 0.77
N SER A 145 14.03 -3.82 1.41
CA SER A 145 13.40 -3.89 2.73
C SER A 145 14.06 -4.94 3.62
N PRO A 146 14.15 -4.71 4.95
CA PRO A 146 14.51 -5.76 5.89
C PRO A 146 13.36 -6.76 6.13
N ILE A 147 12.19 -6.57 5.49
CA ILE A 147 10.97 -7.34 5.72
C ILE A 147 10.55 -8.02 4.42
N PRO A 148 10.53 -9.37 4.37
CA PRO A 148 10.14 -10.12 3.17
C PRO A 148 8.74 -9.77 2.63
N GLU A 149 7.80 -9.42 3.52
CA GLU A 149 6.43 -9.04 3.15
C GLU A 149 6.38 -7.80 2.24
N VAL A 150 7.29 -6.85 2.45
CA VAL A 150 7.37 -5.64 1.63
C VAL A 150 7.96 -5.97 0.26
N THR A 151 9.03 -6.78 0.21
CA THR A 151 9.63 -7.22 -1.06
C THR A 151 8.67 -8.07 -1.88
N ARG A 152 7.85 -8.91 -1.24
CA ARG A 152 6.78 -9.65 -1.94
C ARG A 152 5.77 -8.74 -2.64
N CYS A 153 5.58 -7.49 -2.18
CA CYS A 153 4.76 -6.52 -2.92
C CYS A 153 5.41 -6.15 -4.25
N ARG A 154 6.74 -5.92 -4.30
CA ARG A 154 7.49 -5.69 -5.54
C ARG A 154 7.30 -6.85 -6.52
N ASP A 155 7.52 -8.07 -6.03
CA ASP A 155 7.44 -9.28 -6.87
C ASP A 155 6.03 -9.53 -7.40
N PHE A 156 5.01 -9.22 -6.59
CA PHE A 156 3.61 -9.23 -7.04
C PHE A 156 3.38 -8.24 -8.19
N PHE A 157 3.84 -7.00 -8.07
CA PHE A 157 3.70 -6.01 -9.14
C PHE A 157 4.45 -6.43 -10.40
N ALA A 158 5.66 -6.97 -10.27
CA ALA A 158 6.40 -7.49 -11.41
C ALA A 158 5.62 -8.60 -12.14
N SER A 159 5.09 -9.57 -11.40
CA SER A 159 4.27 -10.66 -11.97
C SER A 159 2.99 -10.13 -12.62
N ALA A 160 2.30 -9.19 -11.97
CA ALA A 160 1.07 -8.60 -12.50
C ALA A 160 1.32 -7.81 -13.79
N ILE A 161 2.38 -6.99 -13.84
CA ILE A 161 2.76 -6.21 -15.03
C ILE A 161 3.18 -7.15 -16.17
N ARG A 162 3.99 -8.19 -15.88
CA ARG A 162 4.36 -9.20 -16.88
C ARG A 162 3.12 -9.87 -17.50
N THR A 163 2.18 -10.26 -16.66
CA THR A 163 0.93 -10.88 -17.10
C THR A 163 0.11 -9.94 -17.98
N GLU A 164 -0.09 -8.69 -17.57
CA GLU A 164 -0.93 -7.73 -18.28
C GLU A 164 -0.31 -7.29 -19.60
N LEU A 165 1.02 -7.13 -19.66
CA LEU A 165 1.73 -6.71 -20.87
C LEU A 165 2.27 -7.89 -21.71
N GLY A 166 2.08 -9.13 -21.26
CA GLY A 166 2.58 -10.33 -21.93
C GLY A 166 4.11 -10.38 -21.98
N LEU A 167 4.81 -9.97 -20.92
CA LEU A 167 6.26 -9.91 -20.82
C LEU A 167 6.83 -11.18 -20.19
N LYS A 168 8.06 -11.54 -20.59
CA LYS A 168 8.85 -12.58 -19.95
C LYS A 168 9.61 -12.03 -18.74
N GLU A 169 10.24 -12.93 -17.98
CA GLU A 169 11.04 -12.56 -16.80
C GLU A 169 12.28 -11.74 -17.13
N ASP A 170 12.89 -11.96 -18.30
CA ASP A 170 14.04 -11.21 -18.80
C ASP A 170 13.66 -9.87 -19.45
N GLU A 171 12.38 -9.67 -19.80
CA GLU A 171 11.88 -8.41 -20.35
C GLU A 171 11.46 -7.42 -19.24
N LEU A 172 11.05 -7.94 -18.07
CA LEU A 172 10.83 -7.15 -16.86
C LEU A 172 11.48 -7.85 -15.66
N VAL A 173 12.48 -7.23 -15.08
CA VAL A 173 13.23 -7.73 -13.92
C VAL A 173 12.82 -6.96 -12.67
N ALA A 174 12.40 -7.67 -11.63
CA ALA A 174 12.19 -7.09 -10.30
C ALA A 174 13.55 -7.00 -9.59
N CYS A 175 13.88 -5.83 -9.05
CA CYS A 175 15.13 -5.59 -8.35
C CYS A 175 14.95 -4.59 -7.20
N SER A 176 15.89 -4.56 -6.28
CA SER A 176 15.93 -3.55 -5.22
C SER A 176 17.14 -2.63 -5.39
N MET A 177 17.00 -1.37 -4.96
CA MET A 177 18.10 -0.41 -4.97
C MET A 177 19.23 -0.86 -4.05
N GLU A 178 18.87 -1.33 -2.85
CA GLU A 178 19.83 -1.79 -1.84
C GLU A 178 19.25 -2.91 -0.97
N ARG A 179 20.10 -3.54 -0.16
CA ARG A 179 19.71 -4.46 0.91
C ARG A 179 20.67 -4.36 2.10
N ARG A 180 20.26 -4.85 3.24
CA ARG A 180 21.16 -5.06 4.38
C ARG A 180 22.15 -6.17 4.08
N GLU A 181 23.29 -6.15 4.75
CA GLU A 181 24.24 -7.24 4.75
C GLU A 181 23.65 -8.49 5.41
N GLY A 182 24.03 -9.65 4.89
CA GLY A 182 23.63 -10.96 5.38
C GLY A 182 22.75 -11.75 4.42
N PRO A 183 22.88 -13.10 4.43
CA PRO A 183 22.12 -13.98 3.55
C PRO A 183 20.60 -13.93 3.82
N GLU A 184 20.17 -13.56 5.01
CA GLU A 184 18.77 -13.42 5.39
C GLU A 184 18.05 -12.30 4.65
N TYR A 185 18.79 -11.37 3.99
CA TYR A 185 18.24 -10.29 3.17
C TYR A 185 18.34 -10.54 1.66
N ALA A 186 18.78 -11.74 1.25
CA ALA A 186 18.93 -12.10 -0.17
C ALA A 186 17.61 -12.08 -0.96
N PHE A 187 16.46 -12.06 -0.29
CA PHE A 187 15.15 -11.92 -0.94
C PHE A 187 14.96 -10.57 -1.66
N ASN A 188 15.83 -9.58 -1.43
CA ASN A 188 15.83 -8.32 -2.17
C ASN A 188 16.54 -8.43 -3.53
N GLU A 189 17.32 -9.46 -3.75
CA GLU A 189 18.07 -9.64 -5.00
C GLU A 189 17.15 -9.96 -6.20
N PRO A 190 17.63 -9.65 -7.44
CA PRO A 190 18.90 -8.96 -7.72
C PRO A 190 18.85 -7.50 -7.26
N LEU A 191 20.03 -6.93 -6.96
CA LEU A 191 20.16 -5.49 -6.80
C LEU A 191 20.13 -4.81 -8.16
N LEU A 192 19.69 -3.54 -8.18
CA LEU A 192 19.58 -2.75 -9.41
C LEU A 192 20.92 -2.68 -10.17
N GLU A 193 22.04 -2.51 -9.45
CA GLU A 193 23.37 -2.46 -10.03
C GLU A 193 23.73 -3.75 -10.79
N ASP A 194 23.42 -4.92 -10.21
CA ASP A 194 23.69 -6.21 -10.83
C ASP A 194 22.76 -6.50 -12.02
N ALA A 195 21.49 -6.13 -11.86
CA ALA A 195 20.51 -6.26 -12.92
C ALA A 195 20.87 -5.39 -14.14
N LEU A 196 21.27 -4.12 -13.92
CA LEU A 196 21.63 -3.19 -14.97
C LEU A 196 22.90 -3.60 -15.73
N ARG A 197 23.91 -4.20 -15.07
CA ARG A 197 25.11 -4.73 -15.74
C ARG A 197 24.78 -5.75 -16.84
N GLN A 198 23.60 -6.37 -16.78
CA GLN A 198 23.14 -7.34 -17.79
C GLN A 198 22.33 -6.68 -18.93
N ALA A 199 22.10 -5.36 -18.89
CA ALA A 199 21.33 -4.66 -19.92
C ALA A 199 22.05 -4.71 -21.28
N LYS A 200 21.31 -5.09 -22.33
CA LYS A 200 21.86 -5.26 -23.70
C LYS A 200 21.46 -4.13 -24.66
N SER A 201 20.43 -3.37 -24.30
CA SER A 201 19.86 -2.34 -25.16
C SER A 201 19.34 -1.18 -24.30
N GLU A 202 18.16 -0.64 -24.59
CA GLU A 202 17.54 0.36 -23.73
C GLU A 202 17.09 -0.24 -22.40
N ALA A 203 17.14 0.57 -21.33
CA ALA A 203 16.69 0.20 -20.01
C ALA A 203 15.67 1.24 -19.49
N VAL A 204 14.53 0.78 -19.00
CA VAL A 204 13.62 1.64 -18.25
C VAL A 204 13.60 1.18 -16.80
N ILE A 205 13.99 2.05 -15.90
CA ILE A 205 13.89 1.79 -14.46
C ILE A 205 12.50 2.29 -14.03
N LEU A 206 11.61 1.34 -13.81
CA LEU A 206 10.25 1.59 -13.34
C LEU A 206 10.28 1.79 -11.83
N MET A 207 10.05 3.04 -11.41
CA MET A 207 10.25 3.50 -10.05
C MET A 207 9.09 3.06 -9.14
N LEU A 208 9.32 2.05 -8.29
CA LEU A 208 8.38 1.67 -7.23
C LEU A 208 8.61 2.56 -5.99
N PHE A 209 8.61 3.87 -6.22
CA PHE A 209 8.81 4.91 -5.23
C PHE A 209 7.64 5.90 -5.25
N LEU A 210 7.29 6.42 -4.09
CA LEU A 210 6.13 7.30 -3.93
C LEU A 210 6.51 8.78 -4.11
N LEU A 211 7.41 9.29 -3.27
CA LEU A 211 7.76 10.70 -3.24
C LEU A 211 9.21 10.94 -3.66
N PRO A 212 9.54 12.14 -4.17
CA PRO A 212 10.92 12.50 -4.42
C PRO A 212 11.70 12.53 -3.10
N GLY A 213 12.98 12.25 -3.17
CA GLY A 213 13.85 12.23 -2.01
C GLY A 213 15.25 11.78 -2.38
N ARG A 214 16.10 11.51 -1.39
CA ARG A 214 17.48 11.09 -1.58
C ARG A 214 17.62 9.95 -2.60
N HIS A 215 16.73 8.98 -2.57
CA HIS A 215 16.84 7.77 -3.40
C HIS A 215 16.13 7.91 -4.75
N ALA A 216 15.10 8.78 -4.84
CA ALA A 216 14.19 8.86 -5.98
C ALA A 216 14.13 10.28 -6.56
N GLY A 217 14.47 10.39 -7.81
CA GLY A 217 14.56 11.64 -8.56
C GLY A 217 15.69 11.58 -9.58
N GLY A 218 15.84 12.64 -10.39
CA GLY A 218 16.84 12.69 -11.46
C GLY A 218 18.29 12.65 -10.99
N ASP A 219 18.56 13.09 -9.76
CA ASP A 219 19.89 13.10 -9.13
C ASP A 219 19.94 12.19 -7.88
N GLY A 220 18.96 11.32 -7.71
CA GLY A 220 18.91 10.39 -6.57
C GLY A 220 19.81 9.16 -6.73
N ASP A 221 19.87 8.35 -5.65
CA ASP A 221 20.71 7.16 -5.61
C ASP A 221 20.41 6.18 -6.76
N VAL A 222 19.13 6.01 -7.14
CA VAL A 222 18.74 5.15 -8.27
C VAL A 222 19.33 5.67 -9.60
N ALA A 223 19.31 6.97 -9.82
CA ALA A 223 19.92 7.57 -11.02
C ALA A 223 21.44 7.42 -11.01
N THR A 224 22.07 7.57 -9.84
CA THR A 224 23.51 7.38 -9.66
C THR A 224 23.91 5.94 -9.96
N ILE A 225 23.21 4.96 -9.41
CA ILE A 225 23.42 3.53 -9.69
C ILE A 225 23.29 3.26 -11.20
N ALA A 226 22.25 3.84 -11.84
CA ALA A 226 22.06 3.64 -13.28
C ALA A 226 23.21 4.22 -14.12
N LYS A 227 23.69 5.41 -13.74
CA LYS A 227 24.81 6.07 -14.40
C LYS A 227 26.12 5.29 -14.26
N GLU A 228 26.35 4.68 -13.11
CA GLU A 228 27.60 3.96 -12.80
C GLU A 228 27.62 2.53 -13.33
N HIS A 229 26.46 1.86 -13.40
CA HIS A 229 26.40 0.43 -13.67
C HIS A 229 25.74 0.03 -14.98
N ALA A 230 25.05 0.95 -15.68
CA ALA A 230 24.58 0.65 -17.03
C ALA A 230 25.76 0.50 -17.99
N PRO A 231 25.80 -0.54 -18.82
CA PRO A 231 26.89 -0.75 -19.77
C PRO A 231 27.05 0.41 -20.75
N ALA A 232 28.27 0.67 -21.20
CA ALA A 232 28.55 1.71 -22.19
C ALA A 232 27.67 1.52 -23.44
N GLY A 233 26.99 2.60 -23.87
CA GLY A 233 26.07 2.58 -25.00
C GLY A 233 24.63 2.18 -24.67
N VAL A 234 24.35 1.67 -23.48
CA VAL A 234 22.98 1.45 -23.02
C VAL A 234 22.34 2.78 -22.62
N ARG A 235 21.23 3.14 -23.28
CA ARG A 235 20.42 4.28 -22.88
C ARG A 235 19.45 3.85 -21.80
N TRP A 236 19.39 4.59 -20.70
CA TRP A 236 18.46 4.36 -19.64
C TRP A 236 17.61 5.59 -19.30
N LYS A 237 16.47 5.36 -18.69
CA LYS A 237 15.58 6.42 -18.20
C LYS A 237 14.79 5.92 -16.99
N LEU A 238 14.42 6.87 -16.12
CA LEU A 238 13.55 6.62 -14.99
C LEU A 238 12.10 6.87 -15.41
N SER A 239 11.17 6.07 -14.88
CA SER A 239 9.76 6.41 -14.95
C SER A 239 9.43 7.56 -13.97
N PRO A 240 8.28 8.24 -14.12
CA PRO A 240 7.75 9.11 -13.08
C PRO A 240 7.55 8.33 -11.76
N LEU A 241 7.55 9.07 -10.63
CA LEU A 241 7.24 8.52 -9.32
C LEU A 241 5.72 8.31 -9.17
N LEU A 242 5.32 7.34 -8.37
CA LEU A 242 3.91 7.06 -8.11
C LEU A 242 3.18 8.23 -7.43
N GLY A 243 3.91 9.03 -6.62
CA GLY A 243 3.35 10.21 -5.95
C GLY A 243 2.86 11.31 -6.88
N THR A 244 3.33 11.34 -8.13
CA THR A 244 2.88 12.29 -9.16
C THR A 244 1.77 11.74 -10.05
N HIS A 245 1.36 10.49 -9.86
CA HIS A 245 0.34 9.87 -10.69
C HIS A 245 -1.06 10.44 -10.38
N PRO A 246 -1.83 10.90 -11.37
CA PRO A 246 -3.11 11.59 -11.15
C PRO A 246 -4.19 10.73 -10.47
N ALA A 247 -4.07 9.41 -10.53
CA ALA A 247 -5.01 8.50 -9.87
C ALA A 247 -4.69 8.23 -8.38
N LEU A 248 -3.53 8.66 -7.86
CA LEU A 248 -3.12 8.39 -6.48
C LEU A 248 -4.05 9.03 -5.43
N PRO A 249 -4.47 10.31 -5.58
CA PRO A 249 -5.42 10.92 -4.63
C PRO A 249 -6.74 10.14 -4.53
N ALA A 250 -7.26 9.65 -5.65
CA ALA A 250 -8.47 8.83 -5.69
C ALA A 250 -8.27 7.45 -5.03
N LEU A 251 -7.08 6.84 -5.15
CA LEU A 251 -6.75 5.60 -4.43
C LEU A 251 -6.74 5.83 -2.91
N LEU A 252 -6.08 6.89 -2.45
CA LEU A 252 -6.04 7.26 -1.02
C LEU A 252 -7.44 7.57 -0.48
N PHE A 253 -8.27 8.26 -1.25
CA PHE A 253 -9.67 8.48 -0.91
C PHE A 253 -10.43 7.15 -0.73
N ARG A 254 -10.26 6.18 -1.63
CA ARG A 254 -10.84 4.84 -1.47
C ARG A 254 -10.33 4.12 -0.21
N ARG A 255 -9.03 4.25 0.11
CA ARG A 255 -8.47 3.71 1.37
C ARG A 255 -9.09 4.39 2.60
N HIS A 256 -9.40 5.68 2.54
CA HIS A 256 -10.11 6.37 3.61
C HIS A 256 -11.49 5.76 3.87
N LEU A 257 -12.25 5.43 2.82
CA LEU A 257 -13.59 4.85 2.93
C LEU A 257 -13.59 3.40 3.42
N THR A 258 -12.49 2.66 3.26
CA THR A 258 -12.38 1.27 3.69
C THR A 258 -11.92 1.18 5.13
N SER A 259 -12.86 0.89 6.04
CA SER A 259 -12.51 0.56 7.43
C SER A 259 -11.77 -0.79 7.52
N PRO A 260 -10.78 -0.96 8.41
CA PRO A 260 -10.09 -2.25 8.61
C PRO A 260 -11.03 -3.43 8.91
N GLY A 261 -12.24 -3.17 9.44
CA GLY A 261 -13.28 -4.17 9.69
C GLY A 261 -14.09 -4.58 8.45
N LEU A 262 -13.99 -3.85 7.33
CA LEU A 262 -14.85 -4.08 6.16
C LEU A 262 -14.47 -5.35 5.37
N LYS A 263 -13.21 -5.82 5.47
CA LYS A 263 -12.80 -7.11 4.88
C LYS A 263 -13.59 -8.28 5.47
N LEU A 264 -13.88 -8.24 6.76
CA LEU A 264 -14.68 -9.27 7.45
C LEU A 264 -16.13 -9.24 6.99
N THR A 265 -16.69 -8.04 6.77
CA THR A 265 -18.06 -7.86 6.26
C THR A 265 -18.19 -8.30 4.79
N LYS A 266 -17.16 -8.08 3.96
CA LYS A 266 -17.16 -8.57 2.56
C LYS A 266 -17.03 -10.08 2.49
N LEU A 267 -16.20 -10.69 3.34
CA LEU A 267 -16.12 -12.16 3.44
C LEU A 267 -17.42 -12.75 4.00
N ALA A 268 -18.02 -12.12 4.99
CA ALA A 268 -19.32 -12.52 5.51
C ALA A 268 -20.43 -12.37 4.44
N LEU A 269 -20.43 -11.25 3.70
CA LEU A 269 -21.38 -11.04 2.60
C LEU A 269 -21.16 -12.05 1.46
N LEU A 270 -19.91 -12.36 1.10
CA LEU A 270 -19.59 -13.39 0.12
C LEU A 270 -20.03 -14.77 0.62
N ALA A 271 -19.82 -15.10 1.89
CA ALA A 271 -20.29 -16.35 2.49
C ALA A 271 -21.82 -16.44 2.48
N VAL A 272 -22.52 -15.32 2.72
CA VAL A 272 -23.99 -15.25 2.61
C VAL A 272 -24.44 -15.47 1.16
N VAL A 273 -23.84 -14.77 0.20
CA VAL A 273 -24.19 -14.91 -1.22
C VAL A 273 -23.93 -16.33 -1.72
N VAL A 274 -22.79 -16.93 -1.36
CA VAL A 274 -22.44 -18.31 -1.71
C VAL A 274 -23.38 -19.30 -1.03
N SER A 275 -23.75 -19.10 0.24
CA SER A 275 -24.70 -19.97 0.93
C SER A 275 -26.10 -19.84 0.36
N MET A 276 -26.55 -18.64 0.00
CA MET A 276 -27.86 -18.45 -0.64
C MET A 276 -27.94 -19.02 -2.07
N GLY A 277 -26.81 -19.05 -2.80
CA GLY A 277 -26.75 -19.64 -4.14
C GLY A 277 -26.55 -21.17 -4.14
N LEU A 278 -25.69 -21.70 -3.30
CA LEU A 278 -25.34 -23.13 -3.26
C LEU A 278 -26.31 -23.98 -2.41
N LEU A 279 -26.87 -23.43 -1.34
CA LEU A 279 -27.71 -24.17 -0.44
C LEU A 279 -29.03 -24.65 -1.10
N PRO A 280 -29.74 -23.86 -1.92
CA PRO A 280 -30.91 -24.35 -2.64
C PRO A 280 -30.59 -25.51 -3.62
N VAL A 281 -29.41 -25.45 -4.27
CA VAL A 281 -28.94 -26.50 -5.17
C VAL A 281 -28.63 -27.78 -4.37
N LEU A 282 -27.93 -27.67 -3.25
CA LEU A 282 -27.63 -28.81 -2.37
C LEU A 282 -28.92 -29.43 -1.79
N VAL A 283 -29.86 -28.62 -1.33
CA VAL A 283 -31.15 -29.09 -0.83
C VAL A 283 -31.94 -29.77 -1.98
N GLY A 284 -31.91 -29.23 -3.19
CA GLY A 284 -32.56 -29.84 -4.34
C GLY A 284 -31.97 -31.22 -4.74
N VAL A 285 -30.69 -31.44 -4.49
CA VAL A 285 -29.99 -32.68 -4.85
C VAL A 285 -30.00 -33.73 -3.70
N LEU A 286 -29.88 -33.27 -2.44
CA LEU A 286 -29.66 -34.16 -1.28
C LEU A 286 -30.94 -34.45 -0.49
N VAL A 287 -31.98 -33.65 -0.63
CA VAL A 287 -33.23 -33.84 0.10
C VAL A 287 -34.19 -34.70 -0.76
N PRO A 288 -34.80 -35.75 -0.19
CA PRO A 288 -35.73 -36.61 -0.91
C PRO A 288 -36.84 -35.81 -1.63
N GLN A 289 -37.16 -36.20 -2.85
CA GLN A 289 -38.09 -35.45 -3.69
C GLN A 289 -39.56 -35.62 -3.30
N ASP A 290 -39.85 -36.57 -2.44
CA ASP A 290 -41.16 -36.89 -1.85
C ASP A 290 -41.56 -35.96 -0.70
N LEU A 291 -40.61 -35.13 -0.17
CA LEU A 291 -40.93 -34.14 0.84
C LEU A 291 -41.70 -32.94 0.27
N GLY A 292 -42.68 -32.48 1.03
CA GLY A 292 -43.46 -31.30 0.69
C GLY A 292 -42.63 -30.01 0.69
N LEU A 293 -43.16 -28.97 -0.03
CA LEU A 293 -42.45 -27.68 -0.15
C LEU A 293 -42.11 -27.05 1.20
N GLY A 294 -42.98 -27.18 2.21
CA GLY A 294 -42.75 -26.66 3.56
C GLY A 294 -41.60 -27.36 4.28
N GLU A 295 -41.47 -28.65 4.12
CA GLU A 295 -40.39 -29.45 4.78
C GLU A 295 -39.03 -29.13 4.13
N ARG A 296 -38.98 -28.99 2.79
CA ARG A 296 -37.76 -28.54 2.07
C ARG A 296 -37.33 -27.14 2.49
N LEU A 297 -38.29 -26.23 2.71
CA LEU A 297 -38.02 -24.89 3.20
C LEU A 297 -37.45 -24.91 4.64
N MET A 298 -37.94 -25.79 5.49
CA MET A 298 -37.42 -25.95 6.86
C MET A 298 -35.99 -26.50 6.87
N VAL A 299 -35.66 -27.46 6.02
CA VAL A 299 -34.29 -27.97 5.85
C VAL A 299 -33.36 -26.86 5.37
N TRP A 300 -33.81 -26.03 4.39
CA TRP A 300 -33.05 -24.89 3.90
C TRP A 300 -32.78 -23.84 4.98
N LEU A 301 -33.82 -23.46 5.75
CA LEU A 301 -33.69 -22.51 6.86
C LEU A 301 -32.77 -23.02 7.97
N GLY A 302 -32.86 -24.32 8.29
CA GLY A 302 -31.95 -24.98 9.23
C GLY A 302 -30.48 -24.93 8.78
N GLY A 303 -30.23 -25.21 7.50
CA GLY A 303 -28.89 -25.12 6.91
C GLY A 303 -28.31 -23.71 6.96
N VAL A 304 -29.12 -22.71 6.64
CA VAL A 304 -28.74 -21.29 6.76
C VAL A 304 -28.39 -20.94 8.20
N ALA A 305 -29.22 -21.35 9.17
CA ALA A 305 -28.98 -21.08 10.60
C ALA A 305 -27.68 -21.72 11.10
N VAL A 306 -27.35 -22.95 10.67
CA VAL A 306 -26.10 -23.63 11.02
C VAL A 306 -24.88 -22.86 10.48
N ILE A 307 -24.93 -22.42 9.22
CA ILE A 307 -23.85 -21.66 8.59
C ILE A 307 -23.62 -20.33 9.33
N PHE A 308 -24.69 -19.58 9.65
CA PHE A 308 -24.58 -18.33 10.40
C PHE A 308 -24.05 -18.55 11.82
N THR A 309 -24.47 -19.61 12.48
CA THR A 309 -23.97 -19.95 13.83
C THR A 309 -22.48 -20.31 13.77
N ALA A 310 -22.07 -21.13 12.83
CA ALA A 310 -20.66 -21.50 12.65
C ALA A 310 -19.78 -20.27 12.33
N LEU A 311 -20.26 -19.37 11.45
CA LEU A 311 -19.59 -18.13 11.14
C LEU A 311 -19.49 -17.21 12.36
N TYR A 312 -20.55 -17.07 13.12
CA TYR A 312 -20.58 -16.30 14.37
C TYR A 312 -19.57 -16.83 15.40
N LEU A 313 -19.54 -18.14 15.62
CA LEU A 313 -18.62 -18.79 16.55
C LEU A 313 -17.16 -18.65 16.09
N PHE A 314 -16.89 -18.78 14.78
CA PHE A 314 -15.57 -18.58 14.20
C PHE A 314 -15.09 -17.13 14.39
N LEU A 315 -15.94 -16.15 14.13
CA LEU A 315 -15.64 -14.74 14.31
C LEU A 315 -15.40 -14.41 15.79
N ARG A 316 -16.22 -14.94 16.69
CA ARG A 316 -16.05 -14.79 18.13
C ARG A 316 -14.73 -15.38 18.62
N ALA A 317 -14.38 -16.59 18.20
CA ALA A 317 -13.11 -17.23 18.56
C ALA A 317 -11.87 -16.46 18.06
N LYS A 318 -11.98 -15.78 16.90
CA LYS A 318 -10.89 -14.96 16.33
C LYS A 318 -10.71 -13.63 17.05
N VAL A 319 -11.78 -13.05 17.57
CA VAL A 319 -11.73 -11.85 18.44
C VAL A 319 -11.08 -12.15 19.77
N TRP A 320 -11.41 -13.30 20.40
CA TRP A 320 -10.84 -13.70 21.69
C TRP A 320 -9.36 -14.12 21.66
N ARG A 321 -8.82 -14.45 20.49
CA ARG A 321 -7.37 -14.73 20.35
C ARG A 321 -6.51 -13.49 20.13
N LYS A 322 -7.13 -12.32 20.03
CA LYS A 322 -6.46 -11.02 19.84
C LYS A 322 -6.63 -10.05 21.02
N ALA A 323 -7.35 -10.45 22.07
CA ALA A 323 -7.41 -9.83 23.39
C ALA A 323 -6.49 -10.59 24.37
#